data_cf8024f4352b59119f83cfda01b24df2
#
_entry.id   cf8024f4352b59119f83cfda01b24df2
#
_cell.length_a   1.000
_cell.length_b   1.000
_cell.length_c   1.000
_cell.angle_alpha   90.00
_cell.angle_beta   90.00
_cell.angle_gamma   90.00
#
_symmetry.space_group_name_H-M   'P 1'
#
loop_
_entity.id
_entity.type
_entity.pdbx_description
1 polymer ?
#
loop_
_entity_poly.entity_id
_entity_poly.type
_entity_poly.pdbx_seq_one_letter_code
_entity_poly.pdbx_strand_id
1 'polypeptide(L)'
;MKAKAIIAVLIAAVAAIGCTRQYVIDGVSVHSDDYQIVPADWQRNTGNNEPGAFNYLYVTRQNKWITPNVLNNGSVHADTYVIYDTAKNLGAWTPLPYVYPLEITETDSEGHSKTVIAPETLRMEWEEGSVTFILQDLDGFDPLDIESVMTIRVTVIGY
;
A
#
# COMPACT_ATOMS: atom_id res chain seq x y z
N MET A 1 -34.36 -9.42 11.40
CA MET A 1 -32.89 -9.54 11.52
C MET A 1 -32.16 -9.95 10.23
N LYS A 2 -32.86 -10.30 9.12
CA LYS A 2 -32.21 -10.74 7.85
C LYS A 2 -31.81 -9.60 6.91
N ALA A 3 -32.48 -8.43 6.98
CA ALA A 3 -32.21 -7.30 6.09
C ALA A 3 -30.89 -6.57 6.39
N LYS A 4 -30.47 -6.48 7.65
CA LYS A 4 -29.22 -5.80 8.05
C LYS A 4 -27.95 -6.55 7.59
N ALA A 5 -28.01 -7.88 7.52
CA ALA A 5 -26.90 -8.69 7.04
C ALA A 5 -26.69 -8.58 5.52
N ILE A 6 -27.77 -8.42 4.76
CA ILE A 6 -27.71 -8.28 3.31
C ILE A 6 -27.09 -6.93 2.91
N ILE A 7 -27.43 -5.86 3.65
CA ILE A 7 -26.86 -4.51 3.42
C ILE A 7 -25.36 -4.50 3.73
N ALA A 8 -24.91 -5.16 4.79
CA ALA A 8 -23.48 -5.23 5.14
C ALA A 8 -22.66 -6.00 4.08
N VAL A 9 -23.21 -7.08 3.52
CA VAL A 9 -22.56 -7.85 2.43
C VAL A 9 -22.51 -7.04 1.13
N LEU A 10 -23.54 -6.25 0.82
CA LEU A 10 -23.57 -5.38 -0.37
C LEU A 10 -22.58 -4.22 -0.26
N ILE A 11 -22.40 -3.64 0.92
CA ILE A 11 -21.43 -2.56 1.16
C ILE A 11 -19.98 -3.10 1.07
N ALA A 12 -19.72 -4.31 1.58
CA ALA A 12 -18.41 -4.95 1.46
C ALA A 12 -18.06 -5.31 0.00
N ALA A 13 -19.06 -5.67 -0.83
CA ALA A 13 -18.87 -5.97 -2.24
C ALA A 13 -18.58 -4.70 -3.08
N VAL A 14 -19.11 -3.54 -2.70
CA VAL A 14 -18.88 -2.26 -3.41
C VAL A 14 -17.51 -1.68 -3.10
N ALA A 15 -16.95 -1.92 -1.91
CA ALA A 15 -15.61 -1.46 -1.53
C ALA A 15 -14.46 -2.17 -2.27
N ALA A 16 -14.75 -3.29 -2.95
CA ALA A 16 -13.77 -4.06 -3.73
C ALA A 16 -13.72 -3.70 -5.22
N ILE A 17 -14.54 -2.75 -5.70
CA ILE A 17 -14.53 -2.33 -7.10
C ILE A 17 -13.51 -1.21 -7.26
N GLY A 18 -12.23 -1.59 -7.39
CA GLY A 18 -11.21 -0.70 -7.91
C GLY A 18 -11.53 -0.32 -9.35
N CYS A 19 -11.31 0.94 -9.74
CA CYS A 19 -11.45 1.36 -11.15
C CYS A 19 -10.31 0.74 -11.95
N THR A 20 -10.61 -0.31 -12.73
CA THR A 20 -9.68 -0.87 -13.71
C THR A 20 -9.73 -0.04 -14.99
N ARG A 21 -8.58 0.47 -15.43
CA ARG A 21 -8.44 1.10 -16.74
C ARG A 21 -7.59 0.22 -17.63
N GLN A 22 -8.06 -0.03 -18.84
CA GLN A 22 -7.34 -0.85 -19.83
C GLN A 22 -7.11 -0.03 -21.10
N TYR A 23 -5.87 -0.06 -21.60
CA TYR A 23 -5.49 0.51 -22.89
C TYR A 23 -4.69 -0.53 -23.67
N VAL A 24 -4.92 -0.63 -24.98
CA VAL A 24 -4.10 -1.45 -25.90
C VAL A 24 -3.61 -0.54 -27.02
N ILE A 25 -2.30 -0.43 -27.16
CA ILE A 25 -1.65 0.38 -28.21
C ILE A 25 -0.56 -0.48 -28.84
N ASP A 26 -0.66 -0.76 -30.13
CA ASP A 26 0.37 -1.45 -30.92
C ASP A 26 0.92 -2.75 -30.31
N GLY A 27 0.02 -3.60 -29.78
CA GLY A 27 0.38 -4.87 -29.15
C GLY A 27 0.81 -4.78 -27.69
N VAL A 28 0.91 -3.56 -27.14
CA VAL A 28 1.14 -3.33 -25.71
C VAL A 28 -0.20 -3.23 -24.98
N SER A 29 -0.39 -4.02 -23.94
CA SER A 29 -1.53 -3.91 -23.02
C SER A 29 -1.13 -3.17 -21.76
N VAL A 30 -1.95 -2.21 -21.33
CA VAL A 30 -1.76 -1.47 -20.08
C VAL A 30 -3.01 -1.62 -19.23
N HIS A 31 -2.85 -2.12 -18.03
CA HIS A 31 -3.92 -2.27 -17.05
C HIS A 31 -3.56 -1.51 -15.78
N SER A 32 -4.49 -0.74 -15.23
CA SER A 32 -4.31 -0.02 -13.98
C SER A 32 -5.45 -0.32 -13.03
N ASP A 33 -5.11 -0.78 -11.83
CA ASP A 33 -6.03 -1.07 -10.73
C ASP A 33 -5.71 -0.15 -9.55
N ASP A 34 -6.75 0.50 -9.00
CA ASP A 34 -6.63 1.33 -7.80
C ASP A 34 -7.08 0.51 -6.58
N TYR A 35 -6.19 0.36 -5.60
CA TYR A 35 -6.42 -0.34 -4.35
C TYR A 35 -6.61 0.66 -3.21
N GLN A 36 -7.74 0.57 -2.52
CA GLN A 36 -7.93 1.24 -1.23
C GLN A 36 -7.58 0.26 -0.12
N ILE A 37 -6.59 0.60 0.67
CA ILE A 37 -6.09 -0.22 1.76
C ILE A 37 -6.46 0.48 3.06
N VAL A 38 -7.38 -0.14 3.81
CA VAL A 38 -7.80 0.38 5.11
C VAL A 38 -6.87 -0.10 6.22
N PRO A 39 -6.81 0.57 7.37
CA PRO A 39 -5.93 0.18 8.49
C PRO A 39 -6.05 -1.30 8.90
N ALA A 40 -7.28 -1.85 8.87
CA ALA A 40 -7.55 -3.24 9.25
C ALA A 40 -7.03 -4.29 8.26
N ASP A 41 -6.64 -3.89 7.05
CA ASP A 41 -6.10 -4.82 6.03
C ASP A 41 -4.63 -5.17 6.29
N TRP A 42 -3.91 -4.30 6.99
CA TRP A 42 -2.49 -4.48 7.24
C TRP A 42 -2.23 -5.61 8.24
N GLN A 43 -1.32 -6.47 7.87
CA GLN A 43 -0.82 -7.56 8.71
C GLN A 43 0.60 -7.22 9.15
N ARG A 44 0.92 -7.55 10.41
CA ARG A 44 2.27 -7.34 10.96
C ARG A 44 3.09 -8.61 10.83
N ASN A 45 4.25 -8.50 10.22
CA ASN A 45 5.30 -9.51 10.31
C ASN A 45 6.29 -9.09 11.41
N THR A 46 6.34 -9.89 12.46
CA THR A 46 7.31 -9.71 13.55
C THR A 46 8.44 -10.70 13.33
N GLY A 47 9.43 -10.37 12.56
CA GLY A 47 10.60 -11.17 12.14
C GLY A 47 11.13 -12.27 13.07
N ASN A 48 10.31 -13.04 13.74
CA ASN A 48 10.57 -14.16 14.66
C ASN A 48 11.75 -13.94 15.63
N ASN A 49 12.10 -12.69 15.98
CA ASN A 49 13.25 -12.31 16.80
C ASN A 49 14.61 -12.79 16.26
N GLU A 50 14.71 -13.14 14.99
CA GLU A 50 15.98 -13.47 14.35
C GLU A 50 16.85 -12.22 14.22
N PRO A 51 18.14 -12.29 14.54
CA PRO A 51 19.04 -11.16 14.35
C PRO A 51 19.08 -10.70 12.89
N GLY A 52 18.71 -9.42 12.64
CA GLY A 52 18.63 -8.84 11.30
C GLY A 52 17.29 -9.03 10.59
N ALA A 53 16.30 -9.67 11.22
CA ALA A 53 14.94 -9.67 10.72
C ALA A 53 14.28 -8.32 11.03
N PHE A 54 13.71 -7.68 10.00
CA PHE A 54 13.01 -6.42 10.17
C PHE A 54 11.51 -6.68 10.38
N ASN A 55 10.91 -5.94 11.30
CA ASN A 55 9.47 -5.88 11.42
C ASN A 55 8.90 -5.03 10.29
N TYR A 56 7.75 -5.45 9.73
CA TYR A 56 7.08 -4.70 8.69
C TYR A 56 5.57 -4.96 8.70
N LEU A 57 4.82 -4.00 8.18
CA LEU A 57 3.42 -4.20 7.85
C LEU A 57 3.32 -4.59 6.38
N TYR A 58 2.38 -5.49 6.06
CA TYR A 58 2.15 -5.89 4.69
C TYR A 58 0.68 -6.13 4.39
N VAL A 59 0.32 -6.00 3.13
CA VAL A 59 -0.99 -6.37 2.60
C VAL A 59 -0.84 -6.94 1.20
N THR A 60 -1.42 -8.11 0.95
CA THR A 60 -1.42 -8.73 -0.38
C THR A 60 -2.78 -8.55 -1.04
N ARG A 61 -2.76 -8.25 -2.34
CA ARG A 61 -3.94 -8.11 -3.20
C ARG A 61 -3.78 -8.93 -4.47
N GLN A 62 -4.88 -9.52 -4.91
CA GLN A 62 -4.90 -10.22 -6.19
C GLN A 62 -4.82 -9.22 -7.34
N ASN A 63 -3.99 -9.53 -8.35
CA ASN A 63 -3.90 -8.80 -9.60
C ASN A 63 -3.74 -9.78 -10.77
N LYS A 64 -4.86 -10.10 -11.42
CA LYS A 64 -4.92 -11.09 -12.52
C LYS A 64 -4.12 -10.72 -13.77
N TRP A 65 -3.69 -9.46 -13.86
CA TRP A 65 -2.91 -8.96 -14.99
C TRP A 65 -1.43 -9.28 -14.89
N ILE A 66 -0.95 -9.61 -13.68
CA ILE A 66 0.43 -10.07 -13.47
C ILE A 66 0.51 -11.54 -13.85
N THR A 67 0.73 -11.78 -15.12
CA THR A 67 0.84 -13.13 -15.71
C THR A 67 2.32 -13.52 -15.84
N PRO A 68 2.63 -14.81 -16.10
CA PRO A 68 3.99 -15.25 -16.41
C PRO A 68 4.63 -14.46 -17.57
N ASN A 69 3.83 -14.05 -18.56
CA ASN A 69 4.33 -13.26 -19.67
C ASN A 69 4.76 -11.85 -19.21
N VAL A 70 3.97 -11.20 -18.33
CA VAL A 70 4.32 -9.90 -17.74
C VAL A 70 5.58 -10.01 -16.90
N LEU A 71 5.73 -11.07 -16.10
CA LEU A 71 6.92 -11.28 -15.28
C LEU A 71 8.20 -11.43 -16.13
N ASN A 72 8.10 -12.00 -17.31
CA ASN A 72 9.26 -12.23 -18.19
C ASN A 72 9.53 -11.08 -19.16
N ASN A 73 8.50 -10.40 -19.66
CA ASN A 73 8.59 -9.48 -20.77
C ASN A 73 7.94 -8.12 -20.53
N GLY A 74 7.19 -7.97 -19.45
CA GLY A 74 6.45 -6.76 -19.12
C GLY A 74 7.09 -5.93 -18.01
N SER A 75 6.27 -5.07 -17.42
CA SER A 75 6.65 -4.31 -16.21
C SER A 75 5.44 -4.08 -15.30
N VAL A 76 5.73 -3.94 -14.01
CA VAL A 76 4.75 -3.62 -12.98
C VAL A 76 5.23 -2.40 -12.22
N HIS A 77 4.39 -1.38 -12.13
CA HIS A 77 4.67 -0.13 -11.44
C HIS A 77 3.56 0.14 -10.43
N ALA A 78 3.90 0.84 -9.36
CA ALA A 78 2.88 1.33 -8.44
C ALA A 78 3.15 2.77 -8.04
N ASP A 79 2.05 3.49 -7.79
CA ASP A 79 2.04 4.85 -7.28
C ASP A 79 1.12 4.91 -6.06
N THR A 80 1.51 5.66 -5.02
CA THR A 80 0.63 6.00 -3.90
C THR A 80 0.10 7.42 -4.06
N TYR A 81 -1.16 7.65 -3.65
CA TYR A 81 -1.72 9.00 -3.66
C TYR A 81 -1.39 9.71 -2.35
N VAL A 82 -0.53 10.72 -2.44
CA VAL A 82 -0.07 11.50 -1.29
C VAL A 82 -0.81 12.84 -1.24
N ILE A 83 -1.50 13.13 -0.14
CA ILE A 83 -2.11 14.44 0.12
C ILE A 83 -1.07 15.35 0.77
N TYR A 84 -0.71 16.43 0.09
CA TYR A 84 0.27 17.42 0.56
C TYR A 84 -0.34 18.72 1.07
N ASP A 85 -1.64 18.96 0.81
CA ASP A 85 -2.41 20.08 1.37
C ASP A 85 -3.80 19.58 1.77
N THR A 86 -3.97 19.26 3.05
CA THR A 86 -5.23 18.73 3.58
C THR A 86 -6.35 19.76 3.56
N ALA A 87 -6.02 21.05 3.72
CA ALA A 87 -7.02 22.13 3.73
C ALA A 87 -7.68 22.32 2.36
N LYS A 88 -6.94 22.08 1.28
CA LYS A 88 -7.42 22.19 -0.09
C LYS A 88 -7.72 20.84 -0.74
N ASN A 89 -7.48 19.75 -0.01
CA ASN A 89 -7.56 18.38 -0.51
C ASN A 89 -6.74 18.17 -1.80
N LEU A 90 -5.52 18.73 -1.82
CA LEU A 90 -4.60 18.57 -2.94
C LEU A 90 -3.65 17.42 -2.66
N GLY A 91 -3.50 16.56 -3.67
CA GLY A 91 -2.60 15.41 -3.61
C GLY A 91 -2.02 15.11 -4.99
N ALA A 92 -1.05 14.21 -5.01
CA ALA A 92 -0.41 13.73 -6.22
C ALA A 92 -0.14 12.23 -6.14
N TRP A 93 -0.13 11.58 -7.30
CA TRP A 93 0.37 10.23 -7.45
C TRP A 93 1.90 10.26 -7.39
N THR A 94 2.46 9.48 -6.48
CA THR A 94 3.90 9.42 -6.23
C THR A 94 4.37 7.98 -6.38
N PRO A 95 5.40 7.72 -7.21
CA PRO A 95 5.85 6.37 -7.49
C PRO A 95 6.42 5.67 -6.24
N LEU A 96 6.26 4.34 -6.17
CA LEU A 96 6.91 3.51 -5.17
C LEU A 96 8.34 3.13 -5.64
N PRO A 97 9.30 2.99 -4.71
CA PRO A 97 9.15 3.14 -3.27
C PRO A 97 8.99 4.60 -2.83
N TYR A 98 8.14 4.85 -1.86
CA TYR A 98 7.91 6.18 -1.28
C TYR A 98 8.28 6.19 0.20
N VAL A 99 8.99 7.22 0.65
CA VAL A 99 9.37 7.42 2.05
C VAL A 99 8.41 8.41 2.69
N TYR A 100 7.66 7.93 3.69
CA TYR A 100 6.81 8.76 4.53
C TYR A 100 7.63 9.36 5.67
N PRO A 101 7.75 10.70 5.75
CA PRO A 101 8.36 11.37 6.88
C PRO A 101 7.34 11.45 8.03
N LEU A 102 7.27 10.42 8.87
CA LEU A 102 6.39 10.43 10.03
C LEU A 102 7.00 11.26 11.16
N GLU A 103 6.21 12.14 11.75
CA GLU A 103 6.58 12.86 12.95
C GLU A 103 6.09 12.09 14.17
N ILE A 104 7.03 11.67 15.03
CA ILE A 104 6.72 11.03 16.30
C ILE A 104 7.17 11.92 17.46
N THR A 105 6.44 11.87 18.56
CA THR A 105 6.82 12.58 19.78
C THR A 105 7.41 11.58 20.77
N GLU A 106 8.72 11.66 20.96
CA GLU A 106 9.41 10.90 22.01
C GLU A 106 9.37 11.69 23.31
N THR A 107 9.08 11.02 24.41
CA THR A 107 9.13 11.61 25.75
C THR A 107 10.18 10.87 26.58
N ASP A 108 11.16 11.61 27.10
CA ASP A 108 12.21 11.03 27.94
C ASP A 108 11.70 10.71 29.37
N SER A 109 12.53 10.07 30.16
CA SER A 109 12.22 9.70 31.54
C SER A 109 12.03 10.90 32.49
N GLU A 110 12.42 12.10 32.06
CA GLU A 110 12.26 13.34 32.79
C GLU A 110 11.01 14.13 32.36
N GLY A 111 10.25 13.60 31.38
CA GLY A 111 9.00 14.19 30.90
C GLY A 111 9.21 15.24 29.79
N HIS A 112 10.41 15.41 29.26
CA HIS A 112 10.66 16.30 28.13
C HIS A 112 10.24 15.62 26.83
N SER A 113 9.46 16.31 26.01
CA SER A 113 9.01 15.83 24.72
C SER A 113 9.83 16.43 23.58
N LYS A 114 10.24 15.58 22.65
CA LYS A 114 10.97 15.93 21.43
C LYS A 114 10.28 15.33 20.23
N THR A 115 10.02 16.13 19.20
CA THR A 115 9.55 15.61 17.91
C THR A 115 10.75 15.12 17.11
N VAL A 116 10.68 13.88 16.65
CA VAL A 116 11.65 13.26 15.74
C VAL A 116 10.94 12.79 14.48
N ILE A 117 11.68 12.74 13.38
CA ILE A 117 11.16 12.18 12.12
C ILE A 117 11.57 10.72 12.07
N ALA A 118 10.58 9.82 11.99
CA ALA A 118 10.77 8.41 11.76
C ALA A 118 10.39 8.11 10.29
N PRO A 119 11.35 7.86 9.39
CA PRO A 119 11.04 7.63 8.00
C PRO A 119 10.58 6.18 7.78
N GLU A 120 9.38 6.01 7.25
CA GLU A 120 8.88 4.70 6.82
C GLU A 120 8.85 4.60 5.31
N THR A 121 9.23 3.44 4.79
CA THR A 121 9.22 3.18 3.34
C THR A 121 8.04 2.31 2.97
N LEU A 122 7.19 2.81 2.09
CA LEU A 122 6.19 2.02 1.38
C LEU A 122 6.81 1.52 0.07
N ARG A 123 6.85 0.20 -0.12
CA ARG A 123 7.33 -0.46 -1.33
C ARG A 123 6.35 -1.53 -1.81
N MET A 124 6.55 -2.01 -3.01
CA MET A 124 5.75 -3.08 -3.59
C MET A 124 6.65 -4.23 -4.01
N GLU A 125 6.17 -5.44 -3.75
CA GLU A 125 6.65 -6.69 -4.35
C GLU A 125 5.51 -7.32 -5.15
N TRP A 126 5.83 -8.13 -6.15
CA TRP A 126 4.83 -8.79 -6.96
C TRP A 126 5.27 -10.19 -7.38
N GLU A 127 4.29 -11.03 -7.55
CA GLU A 127 4.42 -12.37 -8.09
C GLU A 127 3.27 -12.66 -9.03
N GLU A 128 3.23 -13.84 -9.65
CA GLU A 128 2.13 -14.22 -10.52
C GLU A 128 0.79 -14.10 -9.80
N GLY A 129 -0.10 -13.29 -10.35
CA GLY A 129 -1.47 -13.12 -9.86
C GLY A 129 -1.61 -12.23 -8.63
N SER A 130 -0.54 -11.67 -8.08
CA SER A 130 -0.64 -10.86 -6.86
C SER A 130 0.38 -9.73 -6.74
N VAL A 131 0.05 -8.75 -5.89
CA VAL A 131 0.95 -7.69 -5.42
C VAL A 131 0.93 -7.66 -3.89
N THR A 132 2.08 -7.38 -3.29
CA THR A 132 2.22 -7.17 -1.85
C THR A 132 2.81 -5.80 -1.59
N PHE A 133 2.06 -4.98 -0.86
CA PHE A 133 2.55 -3.69 -0.38
C PHE A 133 3.17 -3.89 0.99
N ILE A 134 4.32 -3.28 1.21
CA ILE A 134 5.12 -3.45 2.43
C ILE A 134 5.47 -2.07 2.96
N LEU A 135 5.13 -1.82 4.22
CA LEU A 135 5.55 -0.65 4.96
C LEU A 135 6.58 -1.06 6.01
N GLN A 136 7.73 -0.42 5.99
CA GLN A 136 8.87 -0.76 6.82
C GLN A 136 9.57 0.50 7.29
N ASP A 137 9.91 0.54 8.59
CA ASP A 137 10.78 1.55 9.15
C ASP A 137 12.21 1.39 8.61
N LEU A 138 12.87 2.49 8.23
CA LEU A 138 14.23 2.47 7.69
C LEU A 138 15.29 2.19 8.76
N ASP A 139 15.00 2.52 10.00
CA ASP A 139 15.91 2.34 11.13
C ASP A 139 15.78 0.96 11.78
N GLY A 140 14.87 0.10 11.27
CA GLY A 140 14.66 -1.28 11.73
C GLY A 140 13.82 -1.40 12.99
N PHE A 141 13.12 -0.34 13.38
CA PHE A 141 12.12 -0.36 14.44
C PHE A 141 10.80 -0.97 13.95
N ASP A 142 9.88 -1.19 14.87
CA ASP A 142 8.52 -1.57 14.52
C ASP A 142 7.83 -0.43 13.77
N PRO A 143 7.28 -0.67 12.58
CA PRO A 143 6.53 0.36 11.87
C PRO A 143 5.32 0.79 12.70
N LEU A 144 4.99 2.08 12.62
CA LEU A 144 3.82 2.65 13.29
C LEU A 144 2.53 2.07 12.70
N ASP A 145 1.49 2.01 13.53
CA ASP A 145 0.19 1.58 13.05
C ASP A 145 -0.40 2.61 12.09
N ILE A 146 -0.91 2.13 10.97
CA ILE A 146 -1.54 2.98 9.97
C ILE A 146 -2.94 3.35 10.45
N GLU A 147 -3.22 4.64 10.56
CA GLU A 147 -4.52 5.15 10.99
C GLU A 147 -5.43 5.61 9.83
N SER A 148 -4.86 5.78 8.64
CA SER A 148 -5.57 6.31 7.48
C SER A 148 -5.66 5.31 6.33
N VAL A 149 -6.65 5.53 5.44
CA VAL A 149 -6.77 4.76 4.20
C VAL A 149 -5.67 5.20 3.23
N MET A 150 -4.93 4.23 2.70
CA MET A 150 -3.98 4.45 1.62
C MET A 150 -4.61 4.09 0.28
N THR A 151 -4.38 4.91 -0.74
CA THR A 151 -4.78 4.61 -2.11
C THR A 151 -3.54 4.35 -2.94
N ILE A 152 -3.43 3.14 -3.50
CA ILE A 152 -2.29 2.71 -4.29
C ILE A 152 -2.80 2.27 -5.66
N ARG A 153 -2.19 2.80 -6.72
CA ARG A 153 -2.42 2.40 -8.10
C ARG A 153 -1.34 1.44 -8.54
N VAL A 154 -1.73 0.31 -9.09
CA VAL A 154 -0.80 -0.64 -9.74
C VAL A 154 -1.04 -0.61 -11.23
N THR A 155 -0.01 -0.35 -12.01
CA THR A 155 -0.04 -0.36 -13.47
C THR A 155 0.81 -1.53 -13.99
N VAL A 156 0.16 -2.40 -14.75
CA VAL A 156 0.76 -3.59 -15.37
C VAL A 156 0.86 -3.34 -16.86
N ILE A 157 2.04 -3.48 -17.42
CA ILE A 157 2.33 -3.33 -18.85
C ILE A 157 2.78 -4.68 -19.39
N GLY A 158 2.02 -5.22 -20.34
CA GLY A 158 2.31 -6.49 -21.03
C GLY A 158 2.59 -6.27 -22.53
N TYR A 159 3.45 -7.11 -23.08
CA TYR A 159 3.81 -7.11 -24.52
C TYR A 159 3.34 -8.41 -25.17
#